data_96f9f2c48e0bbbe93bb5a08f5a15921f
#
_entry.id   96f9f2c48e0bbbe93bb5a08f5a15921f
#
_cell.length_a   1.000
_cell.length_b   1.000
_cell.length_c   1.000
_cell.angle_alpha   90.00
_cell.angle_beta   90.00
_cell.angle_gamma   90.00
#
_symmetry.space_group_name_H-M   'P 1'
#
loop_
_entity.id
_entity.type
_entity.pdbx_description
1 polymer ?
#
loop_
_entity_poly.entity_id
_entity_poly.type
_entity_poly.pdbx_seq_one_letter_code
_entity_poly.pdbx_strand_id
1 'polypeptide(L)'
;ANRKYIIFFSLFTLIPSILISIFSLFLFSFAIEKYFDNKITTAVNNSYEIARRYVSEKRNKIESDVIIVAYDINRNLNYIKNKDNFQTFINNQRIIRGLDQIHIIDKDKNVLMSSSETGYTPIEDEALRLVLNEERPLKIINAFENKSAAVIKLPKFKNNFLYVVKFLDED
;
A
#
# COMPACT_ATOMS: atom_id res chain seq x y z
N ALA A 1 -78.31 13.68 -16.27
CA ALA A 1 -77.97 13.72 -14.83
C ALA A 1 -76.89 12.73 -14.49
N ASN A 2 -76.84 11.54 -15.00
CA ASN A 2 -75.88 10.50 -14.67
C ASN A 2 -74.40 10.82 -14.99
N ARG A 3 -74.14 11.57 -16.07
CA ARG A 3 -72.76 11.91 -16.49
C ARG A 3 -72.02 12.77 -15.46
N LYS A 4 -72.71 13.71 -14.84
CA LYS A 4 -72.10 14.60 -13.83
C LYS A 4 -71.67 13.82 -12.55
N TYR A 5 -72.47 12.86 -12.14
CA TYR A 5 -72.16 12.00 -10.97
C TYR A 5 -70.98 11.06 -11.25
N ILE A 6 -70.88 10.51 -12.45
CA ILE A 6 -69.78 9.64 -12.86
C ILE A 6 -68.48 10.43 -12.85
N ILE A 7 -68.50 11.66 -13.43
CA ILE A 7 -67.32 12.53 -13.44
C ILE A 7 -66.91 12.91 -12.00
N PHE A 8 -67.88 13.27 -11.18
CA PHE A 8 -67.59 13.68 -9.80
C PHE A 8 -67.05 12.52 -8.97
N PHE A 9 -67.60 11.31 -9.11
CA PHE A 9 -67.15 10.14 -8.44
C PHE A 9 -65.76 9.68 -8.92
N SER A 10 -65.53 9.72 -10.22
CA SER A 10 -64.25 9.45 -10.83
C SER A 10 -63.16 10.41 -10.35
N LEU A 11 -63.47 11.71 -10.27
CA LEU A 11 -62.55 12.71 -9.76
C LEU A 11 -62.23 12.52 -8.29
N PHE A 12 -63.24 12.16 -7.49
CA PHE A 12 -63.08 11.90 -6.06
C PHE A 12 -62.21 10.71 -5.73
N THR A 13 -62.18 9.70 -6.59
CA THR A 13 -61.31 8.51 -6.43
C THR A 13 -59.93 8.71 -7.04
N LEU A 14 -59.83 9.48 -8.14
CA LEU A 14 -58.58 9.70 -8.87
C LEU A 14 -57.62 10.64 -8.09
N ILE A 15 -58.12 11.68 -7.47
CA ILE A 15 -57.29 12.63 -6.74
C ILE A 15 -56.51 11.96 -5.57
N PRO A 16 -57.14 11.21 -4.66
CA PRO A 16 -56.42 10.51 -3.60
C PRO A 16 -55.40 9.48 -4.13
N SER A 17 -55.77 8.77 -5.20
CA SER A 17 -54.87 7.78 -5.82
C SER A 17 -53.58 8.42 -6.38
N ILE A 18 -53.71 9.54 -7.06
CA ILE A 18 -52.60 10.30 -7.59
C ILE A 18 -51.71 10.83 -6.44
N LEU A 19 -52.31 11.38 -5.40
CA LEU A 19 -51.60 11.90 -4.23
C LEU A 19 -50.79 10.79 -3.52
N ILE A 20 -51.42 9.63 -3.31
CA ILE A 20 -50.75 8.47 -2.72
C ILE A 20 -49.58 8.01 -3.60
N SER A 21 -49.78 7.97 -4.90
CA SER A 21 -48.70 7.56 -5.85
C SER A 21 -47.53 8.53 -5.83
N ILE A 22 -47.78 9.84 -5.84
CA ILE A 22 -46.74 10.87 -5.77
C ILE A 22 -46.00 10.78 -4.45
N PHE A 23 -46.74 10.64 -3.34
CA PHE A 23 -46.15 10.53 -2.01
C PHE A 23 -45.31 9.26 -1.85
N SER A 24 -45.76 8.13 -2.36
CA SER A 24 -45.02 6.86 -2.38
C SER A 24 -43.73 6.95 -3.18
N LEU A 25 -43.77 7.57 -4.37
CA LEU A 25 -42.58 7.81 -5.18
C LEU A 25 -41.59 8.72 -4.47
N PHE A 26 -42.07 9.76 -3.83
CA PHE A 26 -41.22 10.69 -3.08
C PHE A 26 -40.53 9.98 -1.87
N LEU A 27 -41.29 9.23 -1.07
CA LEU A 27 -40.73 8.45 0.04
C LEU A 27 -39.74 7.41 -0.44
N PHE A 28 -40.06 6.71 -1.53
CA PHE A 28 -39.19 5.68 -2.07
C PHE A 28 -37.89 6.27 -2.58
N SER A 29 -37.93 7.35 -3.35
CA SER A 29 -36.73 8.05 -3.82
C SER A 29 -35.88 8.57 -2.68
N PHE A 30 -36.49 9.21 -1.69
CA PHE A 30 -35.79 9.74 -0.52
C PHE A 30 -35.15 8.64 0.34
N ALA A 31 -35.89 7.55 0.56
CA ALA A 31 -35.38 6.43 1.35
C ALA A 31 -34.23 5.70 0.65
N ILE A 32 -34.36 5.49 -0.66
CA ILE A 32 -33.30 4.85 -1.46
C ILE A 32 -32.06 5.75 -1.51
N GLU A 33 -32.20 7.01 -1.86
CA GLU A 33 -31.09 7.96 -1.94
C GLU A 33 -30.31 7.99 -0.62
N LYS A 34 -30.99 8.18 0.50
CA LYS A 34 -30.36 8.22 1.80
C LYS A 34 -29.70 6.90 2.21
N TYR A 35 -30.32 5.77 1.88
CA TYR A 35 -29.77 4.46 2.17
C TYR A 35 -28.53 4.15 1.33
N PHE A 36 -28.58 4.46 0.03
CA PHE A 36 -27.46 4.23 -0.87
C PHE A 36 -26.28 5.16 -0.57
N ASP A 37 -26.51 6.44 -0.33
CA ASP A 37 -25.45 7.38 0.04
C ASP A 37 -24.71 6.94 1.29
N ASN A 38 -25.41 6.55 2.34
CA ASN A 38 -24.79 6.07 3.56
C ASN A 38 -24.00 4.76 3.34
N LYS A 39 -24.56 3.82 2.59
CA LYS A 39 -23.90 2.53 2.29
C LYS A 39 -22.67 2.71 1.43
N ILE A 40 -22.77 3.50 0.37
CA ILE A 40 -21.66 3.78 -0.56
C ILE A 40 -20.56 4.54 0.18
N THR A 41 -20.90 5.60 0.91
CA THR A 41 -19.93 6.38 1.68
C THR A 41 -19.20 5.51 2.72
N THR A 42 -19.93 4.65 3.43
CA THR A 42 -19.33 3.73 4.40
C THR A 42 -18.42 2.70 3.71
N ALA A 43 -18.85 2.13 2.60
CA ALA A 43 -18.05 1.17 1.85
C ALA A 43 -16.76 1.80 1.31
N VAL A 44 -16.85 3.00 0.72
CA VAL A 44 -15.69 3.74 0.22
C VAL A 44 -14.73 4.10 1.34
N ASN A 45 -15.22 4.61 2.47
CA ASN A 45 -14.39 4.94 3.62
C ASN A 45 -13.70 3.72 4.22
N ASN A 46 -14.41 2.60 4.34
CA ASN A 46 -13.83 1.35 4.83
C ASN A 46 -12.75 0.83 3.88
N SER A 47 -12.99 0.88 2.57
CA SER A 47 -12.00 0.47 1.56
C SER A 47 -10.75 1.36 1.61
N TYR A 48 -10.92 2.66 1.77
CA TYR A 48 -9.81 3.60 1.93
C TYR A 48 -9.01 3.34 3.21
N GLU A 49 -9.68 3.08 4.34
CA GLU A 49 -9.00 2.72 5.59
C GLU A 49 -8.21 1.41 5.48
N ILE A 50 -8.80 0.40 4.84
CA ILE A 50 -8.13 -0.90 4.61
C ILE A 50 -6.88 -0.68 3.76
N ALA A 51 -6.98 0.02 2.64
CA ALA A 51 -5.87 0.32 1.78
C ALA A 51 -4.76 1.10 2.51
N ARG A 52 -5.14 2.11 3.30
CA ARG A 52 -4.19 2.89 4.10
C ARG A 52 -3.48 2.04 5.16
N ARG A 53 -4.21 1.17 5.85
CA ARG A 53 -3.62 0.25 6.84
C ARG A 53 -2.68 -0.75 6.18
N TYR A 54 -3.05 -1.31 5.04
CA TYR A 54 -2.20 -2.20 4.27
C TYR A 54 -0.87 -1.56 3.88
N VAL A 55 -0.91 -0.36 3.29
CA VAL A 55 0.30 0.39 2.93
C VAL A 55 1.16 0.70 4.17
N SER A 56 0.53 1.11 5.27
CA SER A 56 1.24 1.37 6.53
C SER A 56 1.90 0.13 7.11
N GLU A 57 1.23 -1.00 7.07
CA GLU A 57 1.78 -2.29 7.54
C GLU A 57 2.97 -2.72 6.69
N LYS A 58 2.84 -2.70 5.36
CA LYS A 58 3.94 -3.03 4.44
C LYS A 58 5.14 -2.09 4.63
N ARG A 59 4.88 -0.81 4.84
CA ARG A 59 5.89 0.20 5.13
C ARG A 59 6.64 -0.07 6.45
N ASN A 60 5.94 -0.43 7.49
CA ASN A 60 6.56 -0.74 8.79
C ASN A 60 7.32 -2.06 8.73
N LYS A 61 6.81 -3.03 7.98
CA LYS A 61 7.50 -4.30 7.78
C LYS A 61 8.83 -4.11 7.06
N ILE A 62 8.88 -3.39 5.96
CA ILE A 62 10.13 -3.19 5.20
C ILE A 62 11.18 -2.43 6.02
N GLU A 63 10.76 -1.47 6.85
CA GLU A 63 11.65 -0.77 7.79
C GLU A 63 12.25 -1.74 8.82
N SER A 64 11.42 -2.59 9.41
CA SER A 64 11.87 -3.60 10.36
C SER A 64 12.82 -4.59 9.69
N ASP A 65 12.50 -5.06 8.50
CA ASP A 65 13.33 -6.02 7.77
C ASP A 65 14.72 -5.44 7.45
N VAL A 66 14.82 -4.19 6.98
CA VAL A 66 16.12 -3.58 6.70
C VAL A 66 16.98 -3.40 7.95
N ILE A 67 16.37 -3.03 9.07
CA ILE A 67 17.09 -2.87 10.34
C ILE A 67 17.63 -4.22 10.81
N ILE A 68 16.82 -5.27 10.76
CA ILE A 68 17.22 -6.59 11.23
C ILE A 68 18.30 -7.20 10.33
N VAL A 69 18.18 -7.05 9.01
CA VAL A 69 19.24 -7.52 8.08
C VAL A 69 20.54 -6.77 8.34
N ALA A 70 20.49 -5.44 8.52
CA ALA A 70 21.69 -4.66 8.87
C ALA A 70 22.34 -5.10 10.20
N TYR A 71 21.50 -5.36 11.19
CA TYR A 71 21.95 -5.89 12.48
C TYR A 71 22.62 -7.26 12.33
N ASP A 72 22.00 -8.16 11.58
CA ASP A 72 22.53 -9.51 11.33
C ASP A 72 23.85 -9.48 10.56
N ILE A 73 23.98 -8.58 9.57
CA ILE A 73 25.25 -8.33 8.88
C ILE A 73 26.33 -7.90 9.88
N ASN A 74 26.03 -6.92 10.73
CA ASN A 74 26.97 -6.42 11.73
C ASN A 74 27.37 -7.48 12.76
N ARG A 75 26.47 -8.40 13.10
CA ARG A 75 26.72 -9.49 14.05
C ARG A 75 27.60 -10.59 13.46
N ASN A 76 27.47 -10.86 12.17
CA ASN A 76 28.10 -11.97 11.48
C ASN A 76 29.35 -11.58 10.66
N LEU A 77 30.01 -10.47 10.98
CA LEU A 77 31.13 -9.93 10.21
C LEU A 77 32.24 -10.94 9.94
N ASN A 78 32.55 -11.83 10.90
CA ASN A 78 33.59 -12.84 10.73
C ASN A 78 33.18 -13.89 9.67
N TYR A 79 31.91 -14.29 9.64
CA TYR A 79 31.40 -15.26 8.68
C TYR A 79 31.34 -14.67 7.26
N ILE A 80 30.94 -13.41 7.12
CA ILE A 80 30.76 -12.73 5.85
C ILE A 80 32.03 -12.09 5.27
N LYS A 81 33.22 -12.30 5.92
CA LYS A 81 34.51 -11.90 5.34
C LYS A 81 34.77 -12.56 3.98
N ASN A 82 34.33 -13.81 3.83
CA ASN A 82 34.37 -14.50 2.55
C ASN A 82 33.18 -14.07 1.70
N LYS A 83 33.46 -13.73 0.43
CA LYS A 83 32.45 -13.27 -0.53
C LYS A 83 31.33 -14.29 -0.76
N ASP A 84 31.67 -15.57 -0.85
CA ASP A 84 30.70 -16.64 -1.10
C ASP A 84 29.77 -16.83 0.10
N ASN A 85 30.34 -16.79 1.32
CA ASN A 85 29.57 -16.83 2.54
C ASN A 85 28.65 -15.62 2.66
N PHE A 86 29.12 -14.44 2.27
CA PHE A 86 28.31 -13.23 2.29
C PHE A 86 27.16 -13.31 1.28
N GLN A 87 27.44 -13.80 0.08
CA GLN A 87 26.39 -14.02 -0.93
C GLN A 87 25.33 -15.01 -0.43
N THR A 88 25.76 -16.12 0.17
CA THR A 88 24.85 -17.11 0.76
C THR A 88 24.03 -16.50 1.88
N PHE A 89 24.65 -15.69 2.73
CA PHE A 89 23.98 -14.99 3.83
C PHE A 89 22.89 -14.04 3.31
N ILE A 90 23.19 -13.22 2.33
CA ILE A 90 22.24 -12.28 1.71
C ILE A 90 21.07 -13.02 1.05
N ASN A 91 21.36 -14.13 0.34
CA ASN A 91 20.30 -14.97 -0.26
C ASN A 91 19.36 -15.53 0.81
N ASN A 92 19.91 -16.05 1.91
CA ASN A 92 19.12 -16.58 3.01
C ASN A 92 18.26 -15.49 3.67
N GLN A 93 18.81 -14.31 3.90
CA GLN A 93 18.06 -13.19 4.46
C GLN A 93 16.90 -12.79 3.55
N ARG A 94 17.12 -12.74 2.22
CA ARG A 94 16.07 -12.45 1.25
C ARG A 94 14.92 -13.45 1.34
N ILE A 95 15.24 -14.73 1.32
CA ILE A 95 14.23 -15.82 1.31
C ILE A 95 13.46 -15.85 2.64
N ILE A 96 14.16 -15.82 3.77
CA ILE A 96 13.52 -15.90 5.10
C ILE A 96 12.56 -14.75 5.34
N ARG A 97 12.85 -13.55 4.82
CA ARG A 97 12.02 -12.36 5.01
C ARG A 97 11.01 -12.14 3.90
N GLY A 98 11.04 -12.99 2.87
CA GLY A 98 10.17 -12.85 1.70
C GLY A 98 10.39 -11.53 0.96
N LEU A 99 11.63 -11.09 0.88
CA LEU A 99 12.01 -9.92 0.10
C LEU A 99 12.25 -10.31 -1.36
N ASP A 100 11.95 -9.39 -2.28
CA ASP A 100 12.19 -9.61 -3.70
C ASP A 100 13.62 -9.27 -4.09
N GLN A 101 14.21 -8.27 -3.43
CA GLN A 101 15.58 -7.84 -3.70
C GLN A 101 16.28 -7.42 -2.40
N ILE A 102 17.55 -7.81 -2.28
CA ILE A 102 18.49 -7.25 -1.30
C ILE A 102 19.77 -6.87 -2.05
N HIS A 103 20.21 -5.64 -1.88
CA HIS A 103 21.43 -5.14 -2.49
C HIS A 103 22.32 -4.45 -1.45
N ILE A 104 23.62 -4.61 -1.61
CA ILE A 104 24.61 -3.76 -0.96
C ILE A 104 25.19 -2.86 -2.03
N ILE A 105 25.04 -1.57 -1.86
CA ILE A 105 25.44 -0.55 -2.81
C ILE A 105 26.43 0.43 -2.17
N ASP A 106 27.26 1.04 -2.98
CA ASP A 106 28.11 2.14 -2.56
C ASP A 106 27.42 3.50 -2.70
N LYS A 107 28.13 4.58 -2.35
CA LYS A 107 27.65 5.97 -2.48
C LYS A 107 27.33 6.37 -3.93
N ASP A 108 27.95 5.71 -4.91
CA ASP A 108 27.79 5.97 -6.35
C ASP A 108 26.76 5.03 -6.98
N LYS A 109 25.98 4.31 -6.15
CA LYS A 109 24.94 3.32 -6.52
C LYS A 109 25.45 2.08 -7.23
N ASN A 110 26.76 1.82 -7.21
CA ASN A 110 27.28 0.56 -7.73
C ASN A 110 26.87 -0.59 -6.80
N VAL A 111 26.39 -1.65 -7.40
CA VAL A 111 25.99 -2.86 -6.66
C VAL A 111 27.23 -3.67 -6.34
N LEU A 112 27.56 -3.75 -5.05
CA LEU A 112 28.69 -4.54 -4.54
C LEU A 112 28.29 -6.00 -4.34
N MET A 113 27.05 -6.23 -3.92
CA MET A 113 26.46 -7.54 -3.72
C MET A 113 24.96 -7.49 -3.92
N SER A 114 24.39 -8.53 -4.49
CA SER A 114 22.99 -8.58 -4.84
C SER A 114 22.41 -9.97 -4.62
N SER A 115 21.19 -10.03 -4.13
CA SER A 115 20.30 -11.18 -4.18
C SER A 115 18.94 -10.71 -4.68
N SER A 116 18.54 -11.17 -5.87
CA SER A 116 17.32 -10.75 -6.51
C SER A 116 16.84 -11.80 -7.52
N GLU A 117 15.54 -11.95 -7.64
CA GLU A 117 14.89 -12.73 -8.71
C GLU A 117 14.54 -11.86 -9.91
N THR A 118 14.37 -10.56 -9.70
CA THR A 118 13.85 -9.61 -10.70
C THR A 118 14.88 -8.61 -11.19
N GLY A 119 16.15 -8.74 -10.76
CA GLY A 119 17.21 -7.80 -11.12
C GLY A 119 17.33 -6.61 -10.15
N TYR A 120 18.15 -5.64 -10.50
CA TYR A 120 18.38 -4.44 -9.68
C TYR A 120 17.47 -3.31 -10.10
N THR A 121 16.68 -2.82 -9.16
CA THR A 121 15.89 -1.59 -9.33
C THR A 121 16.69 -0.42 -8.74
N PRO A 122 17.17 0.53 -9.55
CA PRO A 122 18.01 1.63 -9.06
C PRO A 122 17.30 2.45 -7.98
N ILE A 123 18.07 2.86 -6.97
CA ILE A 123 17.61 3.80 -5.95
C ILE A 123 17.68 5.23 -6.49
N GLU A 124 16.73 6.08 -6.09
CA GLU A 124 16.72 7.49 -6.42
C GLU A 124 17.87 8.25 -5.74
N ASP A 125 18.45 9.24 -6.44
CA ASP A 125 19.57 10.04 -5.92
C ASP A 125 19.23 10.76 -4.63
N GLU A 126 18.02 11.28 -4.55
CA GLU A 126 17.55 12.00 -3.38
C GLU A 126 17.46 11.10 -2.15
N ALA A 127 16.96 9.88 -2.31
CA ALA A 127 16.85 8.90 -1.25
C ALA A 127 18.23 8.54 -0.68
N LEU A 128 19.21 8.31 -1.55
CA LEU A 128 20.56 7.99 -1.13
C LEU A 128 21.22 9.17 -0.41
N ARG A 129 21.02 10.40 -0.90
CA ARG A 129 21.53 11.62 -0.26
C ARG A 129 20.96 11.85 1.14
N LEU A 130 19.67 11.55 1.33
CA LEU A 130 19.03 11.69 2.63
C LEU A 130 19.61 10.70 3.65
N VAL A 131 19.85 9.46 3.23
CA VAL A 131 20.40 8.40 4.11
C VAL A 131 21.87 8.62 4.44
N LEU A 132 22.63 9.29 3.59
CA LEU A 132 24.05 9.63 3.87
C LEU A 132 24.25 10.38 5.19
N ASN A 133 23.30 11.23 5.54
CA ASN A 133 23.37 12.11 6.70
C ASN A 133 22.55 11.62 7.90
N GLU A 134 21.83 10.49 7.76
CA GLU A 134 20.96 9.97 8.81
C GLU A 134 21.41 8.57 9.26
N GLU A 135 21.28 8.29 10.55
CA GLU A 135 21.51 6.94 11.10
C GLU A 135 20.26 6.04 11.00
N ARG A 136 19.15 6.59 10.54
CA ARG A 136 17.85 5.90 10.46
C ARG A 136 17.61 5.35 9.07
N PRO A 137 16.88 4.24 8.95
CA PRO A 137 16.47 3.74 7.65
C PRO A 137 15.52 4.73 6.96
N LEU A 138 15.72 4.93 5.66
CA LEU A 138 14.78 5.64 4.81
C LEU A 138 13.84 4.64 4.14
N LYS A 139 12.55 4.88 4.27
CA LYS A 139 11.50 4.13 3.58
C LYS A 139 11.17 4.80 2.27
N ILE A 140 11.07 4.00 1.22
CA ILE A 140 10.70 4.44 -0.12
C ILE A 140 9.48 3.64 -0.54
N ILE A 141 8.35 4.33 -0.72
CA ILE A 141 7.13 3.70 -1.22
C ILE A 141 6.77 4.37 -2.53
N ASN A 142 6.77 3.58 -3.59
CA ASN A 142 6.32 4.00 -4.89
C ASN A 142 5.06 3.20 -5.26
N ALA A 143 3.90 3.82 -5.10
CA ALA A 143 2.62 3.20 -5.42
C ALA A 143 2.45 2.94 -6.92
N PHE A 144 3.11 3.73 -7.79
CA PHE A 144 3.05 3.53 -9.24
C PHE A 144 3.83 2.31 -9.71
N GLU A 145 4.86 1.92 -8.96
CA GLU A 145 5.69 0.75 -9.25
C GLU A 145 5.34 -0.44 -8.34
N ASN A 146 4.26 -0.36 -7.58
CA ASN A 146 3.88 -1.37 -6.59
C ASN A 146 5.06 -1.79 -5.69
N LYS A 147 5.89 -0.81 -5.31
CA LYS A 147 7.17 -1.04 -4.64
C LYS A 147 7.18 -0.46 -3.24
N SER A 148 7.60 -1.28 -2.28
CA SER A 148 7.99 -0.89 -0.95
C SER A 148 9.48 -1.18 -0.78
N ALA A 149 10.26 -0.19 -0.45
CA ALA A 149 11.70 -0.33 -0.29
C ALA A 149 12.19 0.40 0.97
N ALA A 150 13.37 0.01 1.43
CA ALA A 150 14.07 0.72 2.49
C ALA A 150 15.58 0.66 2.26
N VAL A 151 16.26 1.70 2.69
CA VAL A 151 17.71 1.79 2.63
C VAL A 151 18.25 2.25 3.98
N ILE A 152 19.35 1.68 4.39
CA ILE A 152 20.05 2.02 5.64
C ILE A 152 21.56 2.02 5.39
N LYS A 153 22.27 2.94 6.05
CA LYS A 153 23.72 2.95 6.04
C LYS A 153 24.27 1.81 6.88
N LEU A 154 25.28 1.10 6.37
CA LEU A 154 25.99 0.06 7.11
C LEU A 154 27.17 0.66 7.89
N PRO A 155 27.12 0.75 9.24
CA PRO A 155 28.11 1.49 10.02
C PRO A 155 29.53 0.92 9.93
N LYS A 156 29.63 -0.39 9.75
CA LYS A 156 30.92 -1.12 9.72
C LYS A 156 31.51 -1.27 8.31
N PHE A 157 30.77 -0.84 7.29
CA PHE A 157 31.23 -0.84 5.91
C PHE A 157 31.27 0.60 5.42
N LYS A 158 32.48 1.13 5.20
CA LYS A 158 32.68 2.52 4.82
C LYS A 158 31.91 2.84 3.52
N ASN A 159 30.96 3.78 3.60
CA ASN A 159 30.18 4.27 2.47
C ASN A 159 29.32 3.21 1.76
N ASN A 160 28.93 2.16 2.46
CA ASN A 160 28.04 1.14 1.91
C ASN A 160 26.65 1.24 2.54
N PHE A 161 25.66 0.91 1.74
CA PHE A 161 24.26 0.95 2.11
C PHE A 161 23.61 -0.39 1.83
N LEU A 162 22.72 -0.79 2.73
CA LEU A 162 21.82 -1.92 2.53
C LEU A 162 20.52 -1.38 1.93
N TYR A 163 20.14 -1.89 0.79
CA TYR A 163 18.93 -1.54 0.07
C TYR A 163 18.07 -2.80 -0.12
N VAL A 164 16.85 -2.78 0.39
CA VAL A 164 15.90 -3.90 0.30
C VAL A 164 14.64 -3.46 -0.42
N VAL A 165 14.08 -4.37 -1.21
CA VAL A 165 12.86 -4.12 -2.00
C VAL A 165 11.89 -5.27 -1.83
N LYS A 166 10.62 -4.90 -1.64
CA LYS A 166 9.48 -5.78 -1.72
C LYS A 166 8.45 -5.18 -2.66
N PHE A 167 8.06 -5.91 -3.68
CA PHE A 167 6.93 -5.52 -4.51
C PHE A 167 5.63 -5.81 -3.76
N LEU A 168 4.68 -4.92 -3.90
CA LEU A 168 3.34 -5.09 -3.36
C LEU A 168 2.59 -6.04 -4.29
N ASP A 169 1.87 -6.99 -3.71
CA ASP A 169 1.04 -7.91 -4.50
C ASP A 169 -0.05 -7.08 -5.21
N GLU A 170 -0.22 -7.31 -6.49
CA GLU A 170 -1.38 -6.84 -7.25
C GLU A 170 -2.55 -7.79 -6.90
N ASP A 171 -3.44 -7.33 -6.00
CA ASP A 171 -4.72 -7.98 -5.72
C ASP A 171 -5.81 -7.46 -6.67
#